data_862968f5a86ce3eaf4521e2c900dc68a
#
_entry.id   862968f5a86ce3eaf4521e2c900dc68a
#
_cell.length_a   1.000
_cell.length_b   1.000
_cell.length_c   1.000
_cell.angle_alpha   90.00
_cell.angle_beta   90.00
_cell.angle_gamma   90.00
#
_symmetry.space_group_name_H-M   'P 1'
#
loop_
_entity.id
_entity.type
_entity.pdbx_description
1 polymer ?
#
loop_
_entity_poly.entity_id
_entity_poly.type
_entity_poly.pdbx_seq_one_letter_code
_entity_poly.pdbx_strand_id
1 'polypeptide(L)'
;MLKLYDNGIYLVNGETICSCPEEVAQKTGRTVDAKEAEKGTMAYGILQAHNKSGDPDQLQLKFDSMTSHDITYVGIIQTARASGMKQFPLPYVLTNCHNSLCAVGGTINEDDHKFALSAAHKYGGIYVPTNMANIHSYNRETMAGGGKMILGSDSHTRYGALGTMAVGEGGGELAKQLLGRTYDFARPQVIAIYLTGKPRPGIGPHDVALSICGAVYKKGYVKNKVMEFVGPGIAGLPIEYRNAIDVMTTETTCWSSIWVTDEETQRYYTIHGRPQDFKKLQPAEVAYYDGCVYIDLSTIESTIAMPMHPSNTYTIHELQANAADILHAVQEEANKQIKGAKMNLDSKFHDGAVWVDQGEIAGCAGGTFDNICAAADILRGKSCGNGVFTLSIYPGSMPALAELYKNGRASDLVNAGAIMRECFCGPCFGAGDCPANGEFSVRHTTRNFPNREGSKPGEGQMSSVALMDARSIAATAANGGKLTAATDLDVEYTNPEYHYNASLYEKRVYNGWGHAEPDAELRFGPNIKDWPEMPALTNDLLVKVCSYITDPVTTTDELIPSGETSS
;
A
#
# COMPACT_ATOMS: atom_id res chain seq x y z
N MET A 1 -2.81 -19.51 -13.69
CA MET A 1 -2.81 -18.83 -15.01
C MET A 1 -3.35 -17.41 -14.80
N LEU A 2 -2.62 -16.39 -15.31
CA LEU A 2 -3.08 -15.01 -15.33
C LEU A 2 -3.39 -14.62 -16.78
N LYS A 3 -4.59 -14.06 -17.02
CA LYS A 3 -5.06 -13.69 -18.36
C LYS A 3 -5.73 -12.32 -18.33
N LEU A 4 -5.40 -11.46 -19.28
CA LEU A 4 -6.08 -10.19 -19.52
C LEU A 4 -7.13 -10.37 -20.62
N TYR A 5 -8.32 -9.81 -20.42
CA TYR A 5 -9.37 -9.72 -21.42
C TYR A 5 -9.31 -8.35 -22.08
N ASP A 6 -9.14 -8.31 -23.40
CA ASP A 6 -8.99 -7.05 -24.14
C ASP A 6 -10.32 -6.30 -24.31
N ASN A 7 -11.43 -7.00 -24.19
CA ASN A 7 -12.79 -6.46 -24.28
C ASN A 7 -13.45 -6.46 -22.92
N GLY A 8 -14.49 -5.62 -22.76
CA GLY A 8 -15.33 -5.65 -21.57
C GLY A 8 -16.01 -6.99 -21.37
N ILE A 9 -16.41 -7.28 -20.13
CA ILE A 9 -17.08 -8.52 -19.74
C ILE A 9 -18.32 -8.22 -18.92
N TYR A 10 -19.27 -9.13 -18.94
CA TYR A 10 -20.35 -9.20 -17.97
C TYR A 10 -20.02 -10.24 -16.90
N LEU A 11 -20.38 -9.95 -15.67
CA LEU A 11 -20.31 -10.87 -14.55
C LEU A 11 -21.73 -11.13 -14.05
N VAL A 12 -22.14 -12.40 -14.06
CA VAL A 12 -23.47 -12.83 -13.61
C VAL A 12 -23.34 -13.47 -12.24
N ASN A 13 -24.15 -13.00 -11.28
CA ASN A 13 -24.18 -13.46 -9.88
C ASN A 13 -22.80 -13.45 -9.18
N GLY A 14 -21.89 -12.57 -9.60
CA GLY A 14 -20.55 -12.46 -9.03
C GLY A 14 -19.59 -13.61 -9.40
N GLU A 15 -20.03 -14.58 -10.22
CA GLU A 15 -19.27 -15.81 -10.48
C GLU A 15 -19.07 -16.12 -11.96
N THR A 16 -20.07 -15.91 -12.81
CA THR A 16 -19.99 -16.34 -14.20
C THR A 16 -19.62 -15.20 -15.13
N ILE A 17 -18.46 -15.31 -15.78
CA ILE A 17 -18.04 -14.38 -16.84
C ILE A 17 -18.80 -14.70 -18.12
N CYS A 18 -19.40 -13.68 -18.74
CA CYS A 18 -20.04 -13.71 -20.04
C CYS A 18 -19.42 -12.64 -20.95
N SER A 19 -19.28 -12.96 -22.23
CA SER A 19 -18.64 -12.11 -23.22
C SER A 19 -19.61 -11.16 -23.95
N CYS A 20 -20.90 -11.47 -23.93
CA CYS A 20 -21.93 -10.72 -24.66
C CYS A 20 -23.30 -10.77 -23.97
N PRO A 21 -24.22 -9.83 -24.31
CA PRO A 21 -25.58 -9.80 -23.76
C PRO A 21 -26.41 -11.07 -23.98
N GLU A 22 -26.14 -11.79 -25.06
CA GLU A 22 -26.83 -13.03 -25.39
C GLU A 22 -26.50 -14.14 -24.39
N GLU A 23 -25.24 -14.25 -23.97
CA GLU A 23 -24.83 -15.18 -22.91
C GLU A 23 -25.46 -14.82 -21.56
N VAL A 24 -25.55 -13.50 -21.25
CA VAL A 24 -26.26 -13.02 -20.06
C VAL A 24 -27.73 -13.43 -20.12
N ALA A 25 -28.39 -13.21 -21.26
CA ALA A 25 -29.81 -13.58 -21.42
C ALA A 25 -30.07 -15.09 -21.26
N GLN A 26 -29.15 -15.95 -21.70
CA GLN A 26 -29.24 -17.39 -21.49
C GLN A 26 -29.21 -17.79 -20.02
N LYS A 27 -28.48 -17.01 -19.19
CA LYS A 27 -28.29 -17.30 -17.76
C LYS A 27 -29.34 -16.65 -16.85
N THR A 28 -29.84 -15.48 -17.23
CA THR A 28 -30.72 -14.65 -16.38
C THR A 28 -32.14 -14.52 -16.92
N GLY A 29 -32.39 -14.97 -18.16
CA GLY A 29 -33.66 -14.80 -18.83
C GLY A 29 -33.94 -13.38 -19.34
N ARG A 30 -33.00 -12.46 -19.24
CA ARG A 30 -33.15 -11.06 -19.70
C ARG A 30 -31.88 -10.53 -20.35
N THR A 31 -32.05 -9.70 -21.38
CA THR A 31 -30.97 -8.97 -22.02
C THR A 31 -30.69 -7.68 -21.23
N VAL A 32 -29.43 -7.43 -20.92
CA VAL A 32 -28.97 -6.21 -20.23
C VAL A 32 -27.85 -5.61 -21.06
N ASP A 33 -27.95 -4.33 -21.43
CA ASP A 33 -26.87 -3.65 -22.13
C ASP A 33 -25.74 -3.23 -21.16
N ALA A 34 -24.56 -2.95 -21.70
CA ALA A 34 -23.38 -2.62 -20.91
C ALA A 34 -23.59 -1.39 -20.03
N LYS A 35 -24.22 -0.33 -20.55
CA LYS A 35 -24.44 0.92 -19.83
C LYS A 35 -25.37 0.74 -18.61
N GLU A 36 -26.37 -0.14 -18.73
CA GLU A 36 -27.21 -0.49 -17.58
C GLU A 36 -26.47 -1.39 -16.60
N ALA A 37 -25.72 -2.37 -17.10
CA ALA A 37 -24.97 -3.32 -16.28
C ALA A 37 -23.76 -2.69 -15.55
N GLU A 38 -23.17 -1.58 -16.06
CA GLU A 38 -22.14 -0.81 -15.34
C GLU A 38 -22.60 -0.36 -13.94
N LYS A 39 -23.89 -0.05 -13.79
CA LYS A 39 -24.49 0.34 -12.50
C LYS A 39 -24.49 -0.80 -11.49
N GLY A 40 -24.30 -2.02 -11.96
CA GLY A 40 -24.20 -3.21 -11.12
C GLY A 40 -22.85 -3.41 -10.44
N THR A 41 -21.82 -2.61 -10.73
CA THR A 41 -20.53 -2.69 -10.06
C THR A 41 -20.61 -2.08 -8.65
N MET A 42 -19.83 -2.62 -7.71
CA MET A 42 -19.73 -2.04 -6.36
C MET A 42 -19.16 -0.63 -6.40
N ALA A 43 -18.17 -0.42 -7.27
CA ALA A 43 -17.54 0.87 -7.48
C ALA A 43 -18.56 1.95 -7.88
N TYR A 44 -19.44 1.65 -8.85
CA TYR A 44 -20.49 2.59 -9.23
C TYR A 44 -21.38 2.98 -8.05
N GLY A 45 -21.85 1.99 -7.29
CA GLY A 45 -22.72 2.24 -6.13
C GLY A 45 -22.07 3.14 -5.06
N ILE A 46 -20.78 2.91 -4.75
CA ILE A 46 -20.03 3.72 -3.78
C ILE A 46 -19.80 5.14 -4.31
N LEU A 47 -19.37 5.28 -5.55
CA LEU A 47 -19.14 6.58 -6.16
C LEU A 47 -20.41 7.43 -6.20
N GLN A 48 -21.55 6.85 -6.60
CA GLN A 48 -22.82 7.59 -6.65
C GLN A 48 -23.32 8.00 -5.25
N ALA A 49 -23.09 7.17 -4.22
CA ALA A 49 -23.46 7.52 -2.85
C ALA A 49 -22.70 8.75 -2.31
N HIS A 50 -21.49 8.99 -2.80
CA HIS A 50 -20.63 10.12 -2.39
C HIS A 50 -20.67 11.30 -3.36
N ASN A 51 -21.32 11.15 -4.52
CA ASN A 51 -21.41 12.15 -5.56
C ASN A 51 -22.42 13.27 -5.20
N LYS A 52 -22.02 14.53 -5.33
CA LYS A 52 -22.83 15.72 -5.06
C LYS A 52 -23.19 16.51 -6.32
N SER A 53 -22.67 16.11 -7.50
CA SER A 53 -22.94 16.81 -8.75
C SER A 53 -24.35 16.61 -9.30
N GLY A 54 -24.96 15.44 -9.01
CA GLY A 54 -26.18 14.98 -9.67
C GLY A 54 -25.96 14.39 -11.07
N ASP A 55 -24.76 14.49 -11.62
CA ASP A 55 -24.35 13.86 -12.88
C ASP A 55 -23.58 12.55 -12.57
N PRO A 56 -24.04 11.38 -13.06
CA PRO A 56 -23.38 10.11 -12.77
C PRO A 56 -22.01 9.95 -13.43
N ASP A 57 -21.68 10.74 -14.43
CA ASP A 57 -20.44 10.67 -15.21
C ASP A 57 -19.44 11.79 -14.87
N GLN A 58 -19.91 12.92 -14.30
CA GLN A 58 -19.07 14.01 -13.79
C GLN A 58 -19.22 14.12 -12.28
N LEU A 59 -18.28 13.49 -11.57
CA LEU A 59 -18.39 13.30 -10.14
C LEU A 59 -17.87 14.50 -9.35
N GLN A 60 -18.54 14.83 -8.26
CA GLN A 60 -18.12 15.77 -7.22
C GLN A 60 -18.16 15.05 -5.87
N LEU A 61 -17.06 14.37 -5.52
CA LEU A 61 -17.04 13.48 -4.38
C LEU A 61 -16.80 14.20 -3.05
N LYS A 62 -17.46 13.69 -2.01
CA LYS A 62 -17.18 13.96 -0.60
C LYS A 62 -16.71 12.69 0.06
N PHE A 63 -15.68 12.80 0.88
CA PHE A 63 -15.12 11.67 1.64
C PHE A 63 -15.68 11.62 3.06
N ASP A 64 -15.69 10.42 3.65
CA ASP A 64 -16.14 10.21 5.03
C ASP A 64 -15.06 10.55 6.06
N SER A 65 -13.79 10.40 5.68
CA SER A 65 -12.65 10.79 6.51
C SER A 65 -11.40 11.02 5.67
N MET A 66 -10.40 11.63 6.29
CA MET A 66 -9.08 11.86 5.72
C MET A 66 -7.98 11.29 6.59
N THR A 67 -6.82 11.03 5.96
CA THR A 67 -5.62 10.58 6.66
C THR A 67 -4.36 11.15 6.03
N SER A 68 -3.40 11.53 6.87
CA SER A 68 -2.08 12.02 6.42
C SER A 68 -0.97 11.56 7.35
N HIS A 69 0.22 11.47 6.81
CA HIS A 69 1.42 11.16 7.57
C HIS A 69 2.31 12.40 7.79
N ASP A 70 3.30 12.24 8.62
CA ASP A 70 4.17 13.29 9.15
C ASP A 70 5.03 14.03 8.09
N ILE A 71 5.21 13.50 6.90
CA ILE A 71 5.87 14.22 5.80
C ILE A 71 4.92 15.23 5.12
N THR A 72 3.60 15.07 5.24
CA THR A 72 2.63 15.80 4.41
C THR A 72 1.67 16.70 5.20
N TYR A 73 1.24 16.33 6.40
CA TYR A 73 0.15 17.02 7.10
C TYR A 73 0.47 18.47 7.46
N VAL A 74 1.73 18.82 7.74
CA VAL A 74 2.11 20.22 8.06
C VAL A 74 1.74 21.13 6.90
N GLY A 75 2.21 20.81 5.69
CA GLY A 75 1.91 21.60 4.48
C GLY A 75 0.42 21.66 4.16
N ILE A 76 -0.30 20.54 4.32
CA ILE A 76 -1.74 20.45 4.08
C ILE A 76 -2.51 21.37 5.05
N ILE A 77 -2.22 21.27 6.35
CA ILE A 77 -2.90 22.06 7.39
C ILE A 77 -2.58 23.54 7.22
N GLN A 78 -1.31 23.90 6.98
CA GLN A 78 -0.90 25.29 6.77
C GLN A 78 -1.56 25.89 5.53
N THR A 79 -1.68 25.13 4.43
CA THR A 79 -2.38 25.57 3.22
C THR A 79 -3.87 25.81 3.47
N ALA A 80 -4.54 24.87 4.13
CA ALA A 80 -5.95 24.99 4.46
C ALA A 80 -6.20 26.17 5.44
N ARG A 81 -5.32 26.34 6.44
CA ARG A 81 -5.36 27.43 7.41
C ARG A 81 -5.21 28.79 6.74
N ALA A 82 -4.21 28.97 5.87
CA ALA A 82 -4.02 30.19 5.08
C ALA A 82 -5.23 30.50 4.18
N SER A 83 -5.96 29.47 3.77
CA SER A 83 -7.18 29.58 2.96
C SER A 83 -8.47 29.76 3.79
N GLY A 84 -8.37 29.94 5.09
CA GLY A 84 -9.49 30.29 5.97
C GLY A 84 -10.16 29.14 6.71
N MET A 85 -9.55 27.94 6.76
CA MET A 85 -10.06 26.82 7.57
C MET A 85 -10.19 27.21 9.05
N LYS A 86 -11.30 26.82 9.68
CA LYS A 86 -11.61 27.09 11.10
C LYS A 86 -11.57 25.85 11.97
N GLN A 87 -11.96 24.71 11.41
CA GLN A 87 -11.93 23.39 12.05
C GLN A 87 -11.89 22.32 10.95
N PHE A 88 -11.54 21.10 11.32
CA PHE A 88 -11.64 19.98 10.39
C PHE A 88 -13.11 19.62 10.15
N PRO A 89 -13.57 19.63 8.88
CA PRO A 89 -14.98 19.39 8.55
C PRO A 89 -15.36 17.90 8.55
N LEU A 90 -14.39 17.01 8.62
CA LEU A 90 -14.53 15.55 8.65
C LEU A 90 -13.41 14.96 9.51
N PRO A 91 -13.55 13.70 10.01
CA PRO A 91 -12.48 13.05 10.76
C PRO A 91 -11.15 13.09 9.99
N TYR A 92 -10.11 13.62 10.60
CA TYR A 92 -8.80 13.71 9.99
C TYR A 92 -7.74 13.09 10.89
N VAL A 93 -7.14 11.99 10.40
CA VAL A 93 -6.12 11.22 11.12
C VAL A 93 -4.72 11.69 10.73
N LEU A 94 -3.93 12.08 11.71
CA LEU A 94 -2.55 12.54 11.59
C LEU A 94 -1.64 11.47 12.20
N THR A 95 -0.94 10.70 11.35
CA THR A 95 -0.13 9.55 11.78
C THR A 95 1.36 9.84 11.64
N ASN A 96 2.12 9.60 12.70
CA ASN A 96 3.58 9.78 12.72
C ASN A 96 4.26 8.45 12.44
N CYS A 97 4.57 8.15 11.18
CA CYS A 97 5.08 6.85 10.78
C CYS A 97 6.17 6.87 9.70
N HIS A 98 6.47 8.02 9.08
CA HIS A 98 7.54 8.16 8.09
C HIS A 98 8.80 8.77 8.69
N ASN A 99 8.68 9.84 9.46
CA ASN A 99 9.78 10.47 10.17
C ASN A 99 9.81 10.05 11.64
N SER A 100 9.49 8.81 11.94
CA SER A 100 9.56 8.31 13.31
C SER A 100 10.96 8.45 13.89
N LEU A 101 11.02 8.83 15.15
CA LEU A 101 12.27 9.14 15.87
C LEU A 101 13.29 8.00 15.92
N CYS A 102 12.84 6.77 15.65
CA CYS A 102 13.71 5.59 15.66
C CYS A 102 14.70 5.52 14.47
N ALA A 103 14.41 6.21 13.37
CA ALA A 103 15.20 6.11 12.15
C ALA A 103 15.63 7.47 11.58
N VAL A 104 14.76 8.45 11.62
CA VAL A 104 15.05 9.81 11.15
C VAL A 104 15.06 10.73 12.35
N GLY A 105 16.12 10.64 13.15
CA GLY A 105 16.29 11.43 14.37
C GLY A 105 16.60 12.89 14.06
N GLY A 106 15.81 13.80 14.65
CA GLY A 106 16.09 15.23 14.56
C GLY A 106 14.98 16.06 15.20
N THR A 107 15.37 17.19 15.79
CA THR A 107 14.44 18.14 16.43
C THR A 107 13.35 18.58 15.46
N ILE A 108 13.69 18.76 14.19
CA ILE A 108 12.76 19.17 13.12
C ILE A 108 11.58 18.20 12.97
N ASN A 109 11.84 16.89 13.08
CA ASN A 109 10.79 15.89 12.94
C ASN A 109 9.86 15.89 14.16
N GLU A 110 10.40 16.08 15.37
CA GLU A 110 9.59 16.18 16.57
C GLU A 110 8.79 17.51 16.61
N ASP A 111 9.30 18.58 16.02
CA ASP A 111 8.56 19.84 15.85
C ASP A 111 7.33 19.64 14.96
N ASP A 112 7.43 18.88 13.87
CA ASP A 112 6.30 18.52 13.03
C ASP A 112 5.25 17.70 13.81
N HIS A 113 5.69 16.76 14.65
CA HIS A 113 4.80 15.97 15.51
C HIS A 113 4.09 16.83 16.55
N LYS A 114 4.79 17.77 17.17
CA LYS A 114 4.19 18.73 18.13
C LYS A 114 3.22 19.69 17.47
N PHE A 115 3.51 20.12 16.25
CA PHE A 115 2.57 20.89 15.44
C PHE A 115 1.30 20.09 15.18
N ALA A 116 1.42 18.83 14.74
CA ALA A 116 0.25 17.97 14.45
C ALA A 116 -0.63 17.75 15.69
N LEU A 117 -0.02 17.49 16.87
CA LEU A 117 -0.79 17.34 18.10
C LEU A 117 -1.55 18.62 18.45
N SER A 118 -0.87 19.79 18.36
CA SER A 118 -1.52 21.08 18.63
C SER A 118 -2.63 21.40 17.61
N ALA A 119 -2.43 21.01 16.36
CA ALA A 119 -3.45 21.15 15.32
C ALA A 119 -4.65 20.20 15.55
N ALA A 120 -4.40 18.98 16.04
CA ALA A 120 -5.46 18.05 16.40
C ALA A 120 -6.32 18.60 17.55
N HIS A 121 -5.72 19.22 18.56
CA HIS A 121 -6.45 19.96 19.59
C HIS A 121 -7.26 21.11 19.00
N LYS A 122 -6.59 22.01 18.29
CA LYS A 122 -7.19 23.25 17.79
C LYS A 122 -8.36 23.00 16.83
N TYR A 123 -8.18 22.06 15.90
CA TYR A 123 -9.12 21.84 14.78
C TYR A 123 -9.99 20.59 14.95
N GLY A 124 -9.80 19.80 16.00
CA GLY A 124 -10.60 18.60 16.27
C GLY A 124 -10.14 17.39 15.45
N GLY A 125 -8.84 17.10 15.41
CA GLY A 125 -8.26 15.97 14.69
C GLY A 125 -8.00 14.75 15.56
N ILE A 126 -7.50 13.69 14.91
CA ILE A 126 -7.05 12.45 15.55
C ILE A 126 -5.54 12.37 15.37
N TYR A 127 -4.78 12.36 16.47
CA TYR A 127 -3.32 12.31 16.43
C TYR A 127 -2.81 10.94 16.90
N VAL A 128 -2.09 10.25 16.02
CA VAL A 128 -1.46 8.96 16.27
C VAL A 128 0.03 9.16 16.48
N PRO A 129 0.55 8.95 17.71
CA PRO A 129 1.97 9.14 18.01
C PRO A 129 2.89 8.19 17.23
N THR A 130 4.19 8.48 17.24
CA THR A 130 5.22 7.61 16.67
C THR A 130 5.17 6.20 17.23
N ASN A 131 5.51 5.23 16.40
CA ASN A 131 5.63 3.81 16.74
C ASN A 131 4.32 3.14 17.20
N MET A 132 3.17 3.78 16.98
CA MET A 132 1.87 3.17 17.29
C MET A 132 1.33 2.33 16.12
N ALA A 133 1.46 2.83 14.92
CA ALA A 133 1.06 2.10 13.71
C ALA A 133 1.58 2.81 12.45
N ASN A 134 1.68 2.05 11.36
CA ASN A 134 1.71 2.62 10.02
C ASN A 134 0.37 3.29 9.73
N ILE A 135 0.37 4.34 8.90
CA ILE A 135 -0.85 5.07 8.55
C ILE A 135 -1.97 4.14 8.07
N HIS A 136 -1.65 3.18 7.20
CA HIS A 136 -2.67 2.29 6.63
C HIS A 136 -3.14 1.22 7.61
N SER A 137 -2.26 0.70 8.48
CA SER A 137 -2.65 -0.24 9.53
C SER A 137 -3.63 0.42 10.51
N TYR A 138 -3.31 1.64 10.98
CA TYR A 138 -4.23 2.37 11.85
C TYR A 138 -5.60 2.60 11.20
N ASN A 139 -5.62 3.07 9.95
CA ASN A 139 -6.89 3.34 9.26
C ASN A 139 -7.71 2.07 8.99
N ARG A 140 -7.08 0.95 8.66
CA ARG A 140 -7.75 -0.35 8.53
C ARG A 140 -8.39 -0.78 9.86
N GLU A 141 -7.63 -0.68 10.95
CA GLU A 141 -8.05 -1.11 12.28
C GLU A 141 -9.13 -0.19 12.89
N THR A 142 -9.17 1.12 12.55
CA THR A 142 -10.01 2.10 13.25
C THR A 142 -10.99 2.89 12.39
N MET A 143 -10.70 3.16 11.12
CA MET A 143 -11.46 4.12 10.29
C MET A 143 -12.23 3.47 9.13
N ALA A 144 -11.69 2.41 8.52
CA ALA A 144 -12.31 1.73 7.39
C ALA A 144 -13.72 1.23 7.73
N GLY A 145 -14.60 1.17 6.74
CA GLY A 145 -15.97 0.68 6.87
C GLY A 145 -16.61 0.41 5.51
N GLY A 146 -17.49 -0.57 5.43
CA GLY A 146 -18.13 -0.98 4.19
C GLY A 146 -18.90 0.14 3.51
N GLY A 147 -18.53 0.43 2.27
CA GLY A 147 -19.15 1.48 1.46
C GLY A 147 -18.66 2.90 1.78
N LYS A 148 -17.70 3.08 2.68
CA LYS A 148 -17.07 4.38 2.96
C LYS A 148 -16.06 4.76 1.87
N MET A 149 -15.74 6.06 1.81
CA MET A 149 -14.63 6.62 1.03
C MET A 149 -13.66 7.38 1.91
N ILE A 150 -12.35 7.10 1.78
CA ILE A 150 -11.29 7.76 2.55
C ILE A 150 -10.26 8.38 1.60
N LEU A 151 -9.90 9.65 1.85
CA LEU A 151 -8.85 10.35 1.12
C LEU A 151 -7.58 10.42 1.97
N GLY A 152 -6.45 9.99 1.41
CA GLY A 152 -5.16 10.05 2.09
C GLY A 152 -4.09 10.79 1.31
N SER A 153 -3.13 11.35 2.02
CA SER A 153 -1.95 11.99 1.41
C SER A 153 -0.84 11.00 1.03
N ASP A 154 -1.01 9.73 1.40
CA ASP A 154 -0.13 8.65 1.01
C ASP A 154 -0.72 7.89 -0.19
N SER A 155 0.13 7.60 -1.18
CA SER A 155 -0.28 6.90 -2.40
C SER A 155 -0.82 5.48 -2.16
N HIS A 156 -0.44 4.83 -1.03
CA HIS A 156 -0.91 3.50 -0.64
C HIS A 156 -2.21 3.54 0.19
N THR A 157 -2.95 4.64 0.16
CA THR A 157 -4.29 4.72 0.77
C THR A 157 -5.25 3.82 -0.01
N ARG A 158 -5.29 2.54 0.39
CA ARG A 158 -6.07 1.44 -0.19
C ARG A 158 -6.65 0.59 0.92
N TYR A 159 -7.97 0.54 1.02
CA TYR A 159 -8.70 -0.22 2.05
C TYR A 159 -9.87 -1.00 1.43
N GLY A 160 -9.76 -1.31 0.14
CA GLY A 160 -10.78 -2.00 -0.65
C GLY A 160 -11.14 -3.36 -0.10
N ALA A 161 -10.18 -4.11 0.43
CA ALA A 161 -10.40 -5.41 1.05
C ALA A 161 -11.35 -5.37 2.25
N LEU A 162 -11.50 -4.19 2.88
CA LEU A 162 -12.43 -3.94 3.97
C LEU A 162 -13.75 -3.29 3.49
N GLY A 163 -13.97 -3.23 2.18
CA GLY A 163 -15.15 -2.59 1.60
C GLY A 163 -15.11 -1.06 1.58
N THR A 164 -13.94 -0.44 1.80
CA THR A 164 -13.74 1.01 1.79
C THR A 164 -13.00 1.42 0.52
N MET A 165 -13.62 2.23 -0.32
CA MET A 165 -12.92 2.80 -1.48
C MET A 165 -12.04 3.95 -1.01
N ALA A 166 -10.73 3.73 -1.04
CA ALA A 166 -9.75 4.70 -0.55
C ALA A 166 -8.84 5.19 -1.68
N VAL A 167 -8.51 6.47 -1.63
CA VAL A 167 -7.76 7.17 -2.68
C VAL A 167 -6.58 7.90 -2.06
N GLY A 168 -5.40 7.73 -2.66
CA GLY A 168 -4.21 8.50 -2.31
C GLY A 168 -4.03 9.65 -3.28
N GLU A 169 -3.88 10.88 -2.75
CA GLU A 169 -3.77 12.10 -3.54
C GLU A 169 -2.75 13.10 -2.98
N GLY A 170 -2.39 14.06 -3.79
CA GLY A 170 -1.51 15.15 -3.38
C GLY A 170 -2.16 16.09 -2.36
N GLY A 171 -1.32 16.78 -1.58
CA GLY A 171 -1.76 17.64 -0.48
C GLY A 171 -2.78 18.72 -0.86
N GLY A 172 -2.76 19.19 -2.12
CA GLY A 172 -3.74 20.17 -2.62
C GLY A 172 -5.18 19.66 -2.58
N GLU A 173 -5.43 18.40 -2.94
CA GLU A 173 -6.77 17.82 -2.88
C GLU A 173 -7.24 17.64 -1.42
N LEU A 174 -6.33 17.26 -0.52
CA LEU A 174 -6.67 17.18 0.89
C LEU A 174 -6.99 18.56 1.48
N ALA A 175 -6.23 19.59 1.13
CA ALA A 175 -6.53 20.96 1.55
C ALA A 175 -7.90 21.43 1.06
N LYS A 176 -8.30 21.07 -0.16
CA LYS A 176 -9.66 21.35 -0.67
C LYS A 176 -10.74 20.68 0.19
N GLN A 177 -10.54 19.42 0.62
CA GLN A 177 -11.50 18.76 1.51
C GLN A 177 -11.59 19.46 2.86
N LEU A 178 -10.46 19.90 3.44
CA LEU A 178 -10.44 20.70 4.68
C LEU A 178 -11.16 22.04 4.54
N LEU A 179 -11.32 22.56 3.34
CA LEU A 179 -12.11 23.74 3.01
C LEU A 179 -13.56 23.41 2.63
N GLY A 180 -13.99 22.16 2.82
CA GLY A 180 -15.34 21.72 2.49
C GLY A 180 -15.65 21.64 1.00
N ARG A 181 -14.64 21.65 0.13
CA ARG A 181 -14.81 21.49 -1.32
C ARG A 181 -14.93 20.04 -1.74
N THR A 182 -15.28 19.79 -2.99
CA THR A 182 -15.40 18.43 -3.56
C THR A 182 -14.13 18.01 -4.29
N TYR A 183 -14.00 16.71 -4.50
CA TYR A 183 -13.03 16.12 -5.40
C TYR A 183 -13.74 15.85 -6.73
N ASP A 184 -13.35 16.59 -7.77
CA ASP A 184 -14.07 16.66 -9.03
C ASP A 184 -13.31 15.89 -10.11
N PHE A 185 -13.95 14.90 -10.73
CA PHE A 185 -13.36 14.16 -11.85
C PHE A 185 -14.41 13.37 -12.65
N ALA A 186 -14.03 12.94 -13.87
CA ALA A 186 -14.86 12.06 -14.67
C ALA A 186 -14.91 10.64 -14.07
N ARG A 187 -16.09 10.01 -14.10
CA ARG A 187 -16.27 8.64 -13.59
C ARG A 187 -15.27 7.69 -14.23
N PRO A 188 -14.46 6.94 -13.44
CA PRO A 188 -13.47 6.04 -13.98
C PRO A 188 -14.10 4.74 -14.50
N GLN A 189 -13.42 4.10 -15.43
CA GLN A 189 -13.70 2.73 -15.83
C GLN A 189 -13.43 1.77 -14.66
N VAL A 190 -14.10 0.61 -14.69
CA VAL A 190 -13.95 -0.44 -13.68
C VAL A 190 -13.44 -1.73 -14.33
N ILE A 191 -12.35 -2.26 -13.78
CA ILE A 191 -11.75 -3.52 -14.23
C ILE A 191 -12.00 -4.60 -13.19
N ALA A 192 -12.59 -5.72 -13.62
CA ALA A 192 -12.73 -6.89 -12.77
C ALA A 192 -11.37 -7.55 -12.54
N ILE A 193 -11.02 -7.77 -11.27
CA ILE A 193 -9.92 -8.67 -10.89
C ILE A 193 -10.56 -9.95 -10.39
N TYR A 194 -10.68 -10.91 -11.30
CA TYR A 194 -11.45 -12.13 -11.08
C TYR A 194 -10.56 -13.24 -10.55
N LEU A 195 -10.74 -13.59 -9.27
CA LEU A 195 -9.93 -14.57 -8.56
C LEU A 195 -10.63 -15.93 -8.52
N THR A 196 -9.89 -16.99 -8.85
CA THR A 196 -10.31 -18.40 -8.69
C THR A 196 -9.25 -19.22 -7.99
N GLY A 197 -9.61 -20.45 -7.60
CA GLY A 197 -8.65 -21.36 -6.95
C GLY A 197 -8.22 -20.89 -5.55
N LYS A 198 -7.16 -21.49 -5.05
CA LYS A 198 -6.55 -21.15 -3.75
C LYS A 198 -5.03 -21.13 -3.88
N PRO A 199 -4.32 -20.23 -3.18
CA PRO A 199 -2.86 -20.25 -3.15
C PRO A 199 -2.35 -21.60 -2.60
N ARG A 200 -1.25 -22.09 -3.15
CA ARG A 200 -0.53 -23.25 -2.63
C ARG A 200 0.20 -22.87 -1.31
N PRO A 201 0.48 -23.82 -0.43
CA PRO A 201 1.36 -23.57 0.72
C PRO A 201 2.66 -22.88 0.28
N GLY A 202 3.12 -21.89 1.04
CA GLY A 202 4.30 -21.08 0.70
C GLY A 202 4.04 -19.88 -0.21
N ILE A 203 2.90 -19.83 -0.90
CA ILE A 203 2.52 -18.65 -1.71
C ILE A 203 1.85 -17.63 -0.81
N GLY A 204 2.45 -16.44 -0.75
CA GLY A 204 1.96 -15.34 0.06
C GLY A 204 1.24 -14.25 -0.76
N PRO A 205 0.69 -13.25 -0.08
CA PRO A 205 -0.06 -12.17 -0.73
C PRO A 205 0.81 -11.34 -1.69
N HIS A 206 2.09 -11.22 -1.39
CA HIS A 206 3.00 -10.44 -2.24
C HIS A 206 3.29 -11.13 -3.57
N ASP A 207 3.33 -12.47 -3.59
CA ASP A 207 3.47 -13.24 -4.83
C ASP A 207 2.30 -12.94 -5.79
N VAL A 208 1.07 -12.89 -5.26
CA VAL A 208 -0.13 -12.54 -6.04
C VAL A 208 -0.06 -11.09 -6.50
N ALA A 209 0.25 -10.16 -5.60
CA ALA A 209 0.31 -8.73 -5.89
C ALA A 209 1.36 -8.39 -6.96
N LEU A 210 2.56 -8.94 -6.84
CA LEU A 210 3.64 -8.74 -7.82
C LEU A 210 3.28 -9.35 -9.17
N SER A 211 2.64 -10.52 -9.19
CA SER A 211 2.14 -11.13 -10.43
C SER A 211 1.12 -10.22 -11.14
N ILE A 212 0.23 -9.57 -10.37
CA ILE A 212 -0.72 -8.58 -10.92
C ILE A 212 0.06 -7.37 -11.48
N CYS A 213 0.98 -6.78 -10.70
CA CYS A 213 1.78 -5.63 -11.13
C CYS A 213 2.53 -5.92 -12.44
N GLY A 214 3.19 -7.08 -12.52
CA GLY A 214 3.92 -7.49 -13.72
C GLY A 214 3.03 -7.63 -14.96
N ALA A 215 1.80 -8.10 -14.78
CA ALA A 215 0.88 -8.33 -15.88
C ALA A 215 0.24 -7.05 -16.44
N VAL A 216 -0.07 -6.06 -15.56
CA VAL A 216 -0.93 -4.93 -15.95
C VAL A 216 -0.18 -3.62 -16.14
N TYR A 217 0.95 -3.42 -15.45
CA TYR A 217 1.60 -2.10 -15.38
C TYR A 217 2.13 -1.61 -16.74
N LYS A 218 2.98 -2.40 -17.41
CA LYS A 218 3.62 -2.01 -18.68
C LYS A 218 2.61 -1.68 -19.78
N LYS A 219 1.41 -2.27 -19.73
CA LYS A 219 0.32 -2.01 -20.67
C LYS A 219 -0.59 -0.85 -20.26
N GLY A 220 -0.43 -0.31 -19.05
CA GLY A 220 -1.34 0.67 -18.47
C GLY A 220 -2.78 0.15 -18.35
N TYR A 221 -2.97 -1.16 -18.21
CA TYR A 221 -4.26 -1.81 -18.35
C TYR A 221 -5.30 -1.31 -17.35
N VAL A 222 -4.87 -1.04 -16.11
CA VAL A 222 -5.72 -0.52 -15.02
C VAL A 222 -5.44 0.95 -14.68
N LYS A 223 -4.61 1.64 -15.48
CA LYS A 223 -4.22 3.02 -15.21
C LYS A 223 -5.43 3.94 -15.09
N ASN A 224 -5.51 4.71 -13.99
CA ASN A 224 -6.60 5.63 -13.65
C ASN A 224 -7.99 4.99 -13.60
N LYS A 225 -8.07 3.67 -13.43
CA LYS A 225 -9.32 2.90 -13.33
C LYS A 225 -9.51 2.37 -11.91
N VAL A 226 -10.70 1.86 -11.61
CA VAL A 226 -10.95 1.13 -10.36
C VAL A 226 -10.71 -0.35 -10.60
N MET A 227 -9.97 -0.99 -9.70
CA MET A 227 -9.82 -2.44 -9.64
C MET A 227 -10.88 -3.02 -8.70
N GLU A 228 -11.84 -3.76 -9.23
CA GLU A 228 -12.89 -4.40 -8.44
C GLU A 228 -12.61 -5.90 -8.34
N PHE A 229 -12.26 -6.36 -7.13
CA PHE A 229 -11.91 -7.75 -6.87
C PHE A 229 -13.17 -8.59 -6.63
N VAL A 230 -13.34 -9.58 -7.46
CA VAL A 230 -14.53 -10.46 -7.54
C VAL A 230 -14.11 -11.92 -7.78
N GLY A 231 -15.06 -12.82 -7.76
CA GLY A 231 -14.87 -14.23 -8.07
C GLY A 231 -14.72 -15.13 -6.84
N PRO A 232 -14.86 -16.46 -7.04
CA PRO A 232 -14.99 -17.43 -5.96
C PRO A 232 -13.69 -17.65 -5.16
N GLY A 233 -12.53 -17.25 -5.69
CA GLY A 233 -11.24 -17.38 -4.99
C GLY A 233 -11.11 -16.48 -3.76
N ILE A 234 -11.93 -15.42 -3.66
CA ILE A 234 -11.85 -14.46 -2.53
C ILE A 234 -12.19 -15.14 -1.21
N ALA A 235 -13.24 -15.95 -1.15
CA ALA A 235 -13.72 -16.61 0.07
C ALA A 235 -12.65 -17.50 0.76
N GLY A 236 -11.63 -17.93 0.02
CA GLY A 236 -10.53 -18.72 0.56
C GLY A 236 -9.36 -17.91 1.11
N LEU A 237 -9.39 -16.57 1.04
CA LEU A 237 -8.30 -15.70 1.45
C LEU A 237 -8.59 -15.04 2.80
N PRO A 238 -7.67 -15.16 3.79
CA PRO A 238 -7.76 -14.38 5.03
C PRO A 238 -7.77 -12.87 4.73
N ILE A 239 -8.37 -12.08 5.62
CA ILE A 239 -8.54 -10.64 5.39
C ILE A 239 -7.19 -9.90 5.31
N GLU A 240 -6.17 -10.27 6.09
CA GLU A 240 -4.85 -9.65 6.02
C GLU A 240 -4.14 -9.97 4.70
N TYR A 241 -4.37 -11.16 4.14
CA TYR A 241 -3.88 -11.54 2.82
C TYR A 241 -4.47 -10.63 1.73
N ARG A 242 -5.79 -10.36 1.81
CA ARG A 242 -6.47 -9.41 0.90
C ARG A 242 -5.95 -8.00 1.06
N ASN A 243 -5.76 -7.52 2.29
CA ASN A 243 -5.22 -6.18 2.59
C ASN A 243 -3.81 -5.99 2.02
N ALA A 244 -2.97 -7.02 2.08
CA ALA A 244 -1.61 -6.97 1.55
C ALA A 244 -1.58 -6.95 0.01
N ILE A 245 -2.51 -7.63 -0.67
CA ILE A 245 -2.69 -7.49 -2.13
C ILE A 245 -3.24 -6.11 -2.45
N ASP A 246 -4.27 -5.67 -1.75
CA ASP A 246 -5.00 -4.43 -2.02
C ASP A 246 -4.08 -3.19 -1.99
N VAL A 247 -3.19 -3.11 -1.01
CA VAL A 247 -2.26 -1.98 -0.89
C VAL A 247 -1.29 -1.89 -2.08
N MET A 248 -0.94 -3.01 -2.68
CA MET A 248 -0.05 -3.07 -3.83
C MET A 248 -0.72 -2.67 -5.15
N THR A 249 -2.04 -2.51 -5.17
CA THR A 249 -2.75 -2.00 -6.36
C THR A 249 -2.28 -0.60 -6.75
N THR A 250 -1.77 0.19 -5.81
CA THR A 250 -1.15 1.49 -6.07
C THR A 250 -0.04 1.39 -7.13
N GLU A 251 0.76 0.34 -7.09
CA GLU A 251 1.90 0.14 -8.00
C GLU A 251 1.47 -0.25 -9.42
N THR A 252 0.18 -0.45 -9.65
CA THR A 252 -0.41 -0.63 -10.98
C THR A 252 -0.88 0.68 -11.62
N THR A 253 -0.76 1.81 -10.91
CA THR A 253 -1.30 3.13 -11.28
C THR A 253 -2.83 3.19 -11.38
N CYS A 254 -3.55 2.27 -10.75
CA CYS A 254 -5.01 2.36 -10.65
C CYS A 254 -5.42 3.55 -9.77
N TRP A 255 -6.63 4.07 -9.99
CA TRP A 255 -7.15 5.18 -9.18
C TRP A 255 -7.56 4.71 -7.78
N SER A 256 -8.25 3.57 -7.69
CA SER A 256 -8.67 2.95 -6.42
C SER A 256 -8.94 1.47 -6.59
N SER A 257 -9.25 0.79 -5.49
CA SER A 257 -9.63 -0.61 -5.45
C SER A 257 -10.81 -0.85 -4.52
N ILE A 258 -11.57 -1.90 -4.77
CA ILE A 258 -12.68 -2.36 -3.93
C ILE A 258 -12.84 -3.87 -4.06
N TRP A 259 -13.23 -4.56 -2.99
CA TRP A 259 -13.40 -6.00 -2.95
C TRP A 259 -14.81 -6.37 -2.51
N VAL A 260 -15.26 -7.53 -2.96
CA VAL A 260 -16.40 -8.23 -2.35
C VAL A 260 -16.11 -8.43 -0.87
N THR A 261 -17.10 -8.13 -0.02
CA THR A 261 -17.02 -8.35 1.43
C THR A 261 -17.84 -9.58 1.82
N ASP A 262 -17.31 -10.34 2.75
CA ASP A 262 -17.86 -11.62 3.19
C ASP A 262 -17.72 -11.83 4.72
N GLU A 263 -17.87 -13.06 5.17
CA GLU A 263 -17.79 -13.43 6.59
C GLU A 263 -16.39 -13.14 7.19
N GLU A 264 -15.30 -13.24 6.37
CA GLU A 264 -13.96 -12.88 6.81
C GLU A 264 -13.84 -11.38 7.07
N THR A 265 -14.43 -10.55 6.22
CA THR A 265 -14.53 -9.10 6.43
C THR A 265 -15.35 -8.78 7.70
N GLN A 266 -16.46 -9.48 7.88
CA GLN A 266 -17.30 -9.32 9.09
C GLN A 266 -16.53 -9.72 10.35
N ARG A 267 -15.80 -10.83 10.31
CA ARG A 267 -14.96 -11.32 11.41
C ARG A 267 -13.89 -10.29 11.77
N TYR A 268 -13.23 -9.69 10.77
CA TYR A 268 -12.24 -8.64 10.99
C TYR A 268 -12.82 -7.46 11.78
N TYR A 269 -13.95 -6.91 11.33
CA TYR A 269 -14.61 -5.82 12.06
C TYR A 269 -15.06 -6.22 13.47
N THR A 270 -15.49 -7.45 13.65
CA THR A 270 -15.89 -7.97 14.97
C THR A 270 -14.72 -8.07 15.93
N ILE A 271 -13.57 -8.59 15.48
CA ILE A 271 -12.33 -8.67 16.27
C ILE A 271 -11.86 -7.28 16.70
N HIS A 272 -12.00 -6.28 15.80
CA HIS A 272 -11.64 -4.89 16.09
C HIS A 272 -12.70 -4.10 16.88
N GLY A 273 -13.76 -4.76 17.39
CA GLY A 273 -14.81 -4.13 18.17
C GLY A 273 -15.72 -3.20 17.37
N ARG A 274 -15.76 -3.33 16.04
CA ARG A 274 -16.51 -2.46 15.12
C ARG A 274 -17.43 -3.24 14.17
N PRO A 275 -18.26 -4.21 14.67
CA PRO A 275 -19.13 -5.01 13.81
C PRO A 275 -20.11 -4.17 12.98
N GLN A 276 -20.48 -2.97 13.47
CA GLN A 276 -21.37 -2.02 12.78
C GLN A 276 -20.75 -1.42 11.50
N ASP A 277 -19.44 -1.46 11.35
CA ASP A 277 -18.75 -0.97 10.14
C ASP A 277 -18.76 -1.99 9.01
N PHE A 278 -19.19 -3.22 9.28
CA PHE A 278 -19.39 -4.21 8.23
C PHE A 278 -20.61 -3.87 7.37
N LYS A 279 -20.43 -3.94 6.06
CA LYS A 279 -21.50 -3.91 5.06
C LYS A 279 -21.22 -4.96 4.01
N LYS A 280 -22.21 -5.78 3.68
CA LYS A 280 -22.09 -6.72 2.58
C LYS A 280 -22.06 -5.96 1.25
N LEU A 281 -20.97 -6.06 0.53
CA LEU A 281 -20.77 -5.49 -0.80
C LEU A 281 -20.55 -6.62 -1.78
N GLN A 282 -21.34 -6.62 -2.84
CA GLN A 282 -21.26 -7.57 -3.96
C GLN A 282 -21.73 -6.89 -5.23
N PRO A 283 -21.24 -7.31 -6.42
CA PRO A 283 -21.85 -6.90 -7.67
C PRO A 283 -23.33 -7.26 -7.72
N ALA A 284 -24.12 -6.51 -8.45
CA ALA A 284 -25.51 -6.87 -8.74
C ALA A 284 -25.58 -8.20 -9.52
N GLU A 285 -26.80 -8.73 -9.71
CA GLU A 285 -27.02 -9.94 -10.49
C GLU A 285 -26.31 -9.93 -11.85
N VAL A 286 -26.27 -8.78 -12.51
CA VAL A 286 -25.49 -8.53 -13.72
C VAL A 286 -24.69 -7.26 -13.52
N ALA A 287 -23.37 -7.36 -13.64
CA ALA A 287 -22.45 -6.23 -13.64
C ALA A 287 -21.61 -6.25 -14.92
N TYR A 288 -21.28 -5.08 -15.46
CA TYR A 288 -20.38 -4.94 -16.59
C TYR A 288 -19.09 -4.27 -16.17
N TYR A 289 -17.98 -4.80 -16.66
CA TYR A 289 -16.64 -4.29 -16.44
C TYR A 289 -15.97 -3.98 -17.77
N ASP A 290 -15.20 -2.90 -17.82
CA ASP A 290 -14.48 -2.44 -19.03
C ASP A 290 -13.31 -3.36 -19.42
N GLY A 291 -12.99 -4.33 -18.59
CA GLY A 291 -12.00 -5.36 -18.81
C GLY A 291 -11.93 -6.32 -17.63
N CYS A 292 -11.09 -7.35 -17.74
CA CYS A 292 -10.94 -8.35 -16.69
C CYS A 292 -9.51 -8.87 -16.62
N VAL A 293 -8.98 -8.96 -15.40
CA VAL A 293 -7.78 -9.72 -15.06
C VAL A 293 -8.22 -11.00 -14.39
N TYR A 294 -8.16 -12.11 -15.10
CA TYR A 294 -8.47 -13.43 -14.58
C TYR A 294 -7.22 -14.03 -13.93
N ILE A 295 -7.35 -14.52 -12.70
CA ILE A 295 -6.25 -15.10 -11.94
C ILE A 295 -6.70 -16.40 -11.29
N ASP A 296 -6.04 -17.48 -11.64
CA ASP A 296 -6.11 -18.73 -10.91
C ASP A 296 -5.00 -18.76 -9.85
N LEU A 297 -5.38 -18.55 -8.60
CA LEU A 297 -4.46 -18.46 -7.45
C LEU A 297 -3.63 -19.75 -7.26
N SER A 298 -4.14 -20.91 -7.71
CA SER A 298 -3.43 -22.19 -7.60
C SER A 298 -2.18 -22.27 -8.47
N THR A 299 -2.09 -21.39 -9.47
CA THR A 299 -0.98 -21.35 -10.45
C THR A 299 0.04 -20.26 -10.18
N ILE A 300 -0.17 -19.45 -9.14
CA ILE A 300 0.82 -18.43 -8.73
C ILE A 300 2.04 -19.14 -8.16
N GLU A 301 3.21 -18.59 -8.48
CA GLU A 301 4.51 -19.05 -8.01
C GLU A 301 5.17 -18.03 -7.10
N SER A 302 6.16 -18.47 -6.31
CA SER A 302 6.98 -17.55 -5.52
C SER A 302 7.66 -16.55 -6.46
N THR A 303 7.35 -15.27 -6.26
CA THR A 303 7.67 -14.18 -7.20
C THR A 303 8.64 -13.19 -6.56
N ILE A 304 9.58 -12.70 -7.36
CA ILE A 304 10.48 -11.60 -7.01
C ILE A 304 10.32 -10.48 -8.03
N ALA A 305 10.21 -9.23 -7.56
CA ALA A 305 10.28 -8.05 -8.41
C ALA A 305 11.65 -7.41 -8.29
N MET A 306 12.42 -7.50 -9.35
CA MET A 306 13.78 -6.96 -9.44
C MET A 306 13.76 -5.41 -9.50
N PRO A 307 14.84 -4.71 -9.13
CA PRO A 307 14.93 -3.27 -9.32
C PRO A 307 14.59 -2.88 -10.77
N MET A 308 13.98 -1.74 -11.09
CA MET A 308 13.68 -0.54 -10.30
C MET A 308 12.16 -0.30 -10.17
N HIS A 309 11.32 -1.32 -10.34
CA HIS A 309 9.87 -1.17 -10.28
C HIS A 309 9.21 -2.49 -9.85
N PRO A 310 8.11 -2.46 -9.05
CA PRO A 310 7.37 -3.66 -8.64
C PRO A 310 6.82 -4.53 -9.79
N SER A 311 6.75 -3.99 -11.00
CA SER A 311 6.35 -4.74 -12.21
C SER A 311 7.49 -5.48 -12.91
N ASN A 312 8.74 -5.34 -12.46
CA ASN A 312 9.86 -6.07 -13.03
C ASN A 312 9.97 -7.48 -12.42
N THR A 313 8.98 -8.30 -12.71
CA THR A 313 8.72 -9.57 -12.01
C THR A 313 9.27 -10.77 -12.75
N TYR A 314 9.79 -11.71 -11.95
CA TYR A 314 10.20 -13.06 -12.34
C TYR A 314 9.70 -14.03 -11.28
N THR A 315 9.47 -15.29 -11.62
CA THR A 315 9.40 -16.32 -10.59
C THR A 315 10.80 -16.53 -9.99
N ILE A 316 10.88 -16.89 -8.72
CA ILE A 316 12.20 -17.15 -8.09
C ILE A 316 12.92 -18.28 -8.84
N HIS A 317 12.19 -19.32 -9.27
CA HIS A 317 12.76 -20.42 -10.03
C HIS A 317 13.27 -19.98 -11.42
N GLU A 318 12.56 -19.08 -12.12
CA GLU A 318 13.01 -18.49 -13.39
C GLU A 318 14.30 -17.69 -13.19
N LEU A 319 14.36 -16.86 -12.15
CA LEU A 319 15.57 -16.12 -11.81
C LEU A 319 16.74 -17.07 -11.48
N GLN A 320 16.52 -18.11 -10.69
CA GLN A 320 17.56 -19.07 -10.34
C GLN A 320 18.08 -19.85 -11.57
N ALA A 321 17.18 -20.25 -12.46
CA ALA A 321 17.55 -20.99 -13.68
C ALA A 321 18.34 -20.14 -14.70
N ASN A 322 18.15 -18.82 -14.71
CA ASN A 322 18.73 -17.91 -15.69
C ASN A 322 19.46 -16.73 -15.00
N ALA A 323 20.06 -16.97 -13.83
CA ALA A 323 20.52 -15.92 -12.93
C ALA A 323 21.49 -14.94 -13.58
N ALA A 324 22.51 -15.44 -14.27
CA ALA A 324 23.54 -14.59 -14.90
C ALA A 324 22.91 -13.61 -15.92
N ASP A 325 22.05 -14.12 -16.79
CA ASP A 325 21.44 -13.30 -17.85
C ASP A 325 20.43 -12.30 -17.29
N ILE A 326 19.59 -12.71 -16.34
CA ILE A 326 18.56 -11.84 -15.75
C ILE A 326 19.22 -10.75 -14.90
N LEU A 327 20.16 -11.08 -14.02
CA LEU A 327 20.84 -10.10 -13.17
C LEU A 327 21.60 -9.07 -14.03
N HIS A 328 22.29 -9.53 -15.07
CA HIS A 328 22.97 -8.65 -16.01
C HIS A 328 22.00 -7.70 -16.74
N ALA A 329 20.91 -8.23 -17.29
CA ALA A 329 19.91 -7.40 -17.99
C ALA A 329 19.26 -6.35 -17.07
N VAL A 330 18.91 -6.73 -15.82
CA VAL A 330 18.37 -5.81 -14.83
C VAL A 330 19.38 -4.74 -14.45
N GLN A 331 20.63 -5.11 -14.22
CA GLN A 331 21.73 -4.19 -13.91
C GLN A 331 21.93 -3.15 -15.01
N GLU A 332 22.01 -3.59 -16.27
CA GLU A 332 22.19 -2.70 -17.41
C GLU A 332 21.03 -1.72 -17.58
N GLU A 333 19.79 -2.17 -17.37
CA GLU A 333 18.63 -1.29 -17.45
C GLU A 333 18.59 -0.30 -16.27
N ALA A 334 18.89 -0.76 -15.06
CA ALA A 334 18.97 0.10 -13.88
C ALA A 334 20.04 1.19 -14.03
N ASN A 335 21.22 0.82 -14.56
CA ASN A 335 22.35 1.74 -14.74
C ASN A 335 22.11 2.83 -15.79
N LYS A 336 21.09 2.71 -16.64
CA LYS A 336 20.64 3.82 -17.52
C LYS A 336 19.90 4.92 -16.73
N GLN A 337 19.29 4.59 -15.62
CA GLN A 337 18.48 5.49 -14.80
C GLN A 337 19.29 6.14 -13.68
N ILE A 338 20.35 5.48 -13.20
CA ILE A 338 21.16 5.91 -12.07
C ILE A 338 22.30 6.80 -12.54
N LYS A 339 22.52 7.93 -11.81
CA LYS A 339 23.65 8.84 -12.05
C LYS A 339 24.57 8.85 -10.82
N GLY A 340 25.88 8.85 -11.04
CA GLY A 340 26.88 9.00 -9.97
C GLY A 340 27.39 7.69 -9.35
N ALA A 341 26.67 6.60 -9.47
CA ALA A 341 27.10 5.26 -9.07
C ALA A 341 26.58 4.21 -10.05
N LYS A 342 27.02 2.97 -9.89
CA LYS A 342 26.52 1.84 -10.70
C LYS A 342 26.09 0.69 -9.81
N MET A 343 24.94 0.12 -10.13
CA MET A 343 24.46 -1.12 -9.55
C MET A 343 25.35 -2.28 -10.03
N ASN A 344 25.65 -3.22 -9.14
CA ASN A 344 26.42 -4.42 -9.44
C ASN A 344 25.68 -5.67 -8.97
N LEU A 345 24.67 -6.08 -9.73
CA LEU A 345 23.92 -7.31 -9.47
C LEU A 345 24.61 -8.56 -9.95
N ASP A 346 25.47 -8.47 -10.96
CA ASP A 346 26.23 -9.61 -11.49
C ASP A 346 27.03 -10.32 -10.38
N SER A 347 27.57 -9.56 -9.42
CA SER A 347 28.31 -10.09 -8.29
C SER A 347 27.47 -10.95 -7.31
N LYS A 348 26.16 -10.89 -7.41
CA LYS A 348 25.25 -11.65 -6.54
C LYS A 348 24.99 -13.08 -7.03
N PHE A 349 25.48 -13.42 -8.21
CA PHE A 349 25.46 -14.79 -8.70
C PHE A 349 26.86 -15.40 -8.61
N HIS A 350 27.08 -16.23 -7.61
CA HIS A 350 28.31 -16.97 -7.41
C HIS A 350 28.02 -18.31 -6.75
N ASP A 351 28.97 -19.25 -6.85
CA ASP A 351 28.83 -20.62 -6.31
C ASP A 351 27.54 -21.33 -6.77
N GLY A 352 27.09 -21.01 -8.01
CA GLY A 352 25.90 -21.59 -8.62
C GLY A 352 24.56 -21.17 -7.97
N ALA A 353 24.54 -20.05 -7.25
CA ALA A 353 23.34 -19.54 -6.60
C ALA A 353 23.29 -18.00 -6.62
N VAL A 354 22.09 -17.45 -6.45
CA VAL A 354 21.88 -16.03 -6.18
C VAL A 354 21.92 -15.80 -4.67
N TRP A 355 22.71 -14.83 -4.24
CA TRP A 355 22.90 -14.48 -2.84
C TRP A 355 22.36 -13.09 -2.53
N VAL A 356 21.74 -12.98 -1.36
CA VAL A 356 21.09 -11.80 -0.81
C VAL A 356 21.76 -11.44 0.51
N ASP A 357 21.97 -10.16 0.76
CA ASP A 357 22.68 -9.70 1.95
C ASP A 357 21.72 -9.31 3.09
N GLN A 358 20.50 -8.87 2.75
CA GLN A 358 19.53 -8.36 3.71
C GLN A 358 18.11 -8.78 3.33
N GLY A 359 17.31 -9.10 4.34
CA GLY A 359 15.86 -9.28 4.23
C GLY A 359 15.11 -8.32 5.15
N GLU A 360 13.99 -7.78 4.68
CA GLU A 360 13.11 -6.94 5.48
C GLU A 360 11.65 -7.33 5.28
N ILE A 361 10.93 -7.53 6.39
CA ILE A 361 9.48 -7.75 6.41
C ILE A 361 8.87 -6.53 7.08
N ALA A 362 8.27 -5.62 6.30
CA ALA A 362 7.92 -4.31 6.81
C ALA A 362 6.73 -3.67 6.10
N GLY A 363 6.30 -2.53 6.63
CA GLY A 363 5.28 -1.69 6.04
C GLY A 363 3.86 -2.26 6.15
N CYS A 364 2.95 -1.61 5.46
CA CYS A 364 1.53 -1.97 5.44
C CYS A 364 1.21 -3.22 4.60
N ALA A 365 2.16 -3.67 3.76
CA ALA A 365 2.06 -4.91 3.00
C ALA A 365 2.67 -6.10 3.74
N GLY A 366 3.93 -5.96 4.20
CA GLY A 366 4.70 -7.06 4.81
C GLY A 366 4.49 -7.20 6.31
N GLY A 367 4.32 -6.09 7.04
CA GLY A 367 4.25 -6.04 8.50
C GLY A 367 2.91 -6.51 9.10
N THR A 368 2.09 -7.24 8.37
CA THR A 368 0.84 -7.82 8.89
C THR A 368 1.13 -8.98 9.86
N PHE A 369 0.21 -9.21 10.79
CA PHE A 369 0.33 -10.27 11.77
C PHE A 369 0.53 -11.65 11.11
N ASP A 370 -0.29 -11.97 10.11
CA ASP A 370 -0.26 -13.26 9.41
C ASP A 370 1.07 -13.49 8.66
N ASN A 371 1.63 -12.47 8.02
CA ASN A 371 2.90 -12.56 7.31
C ASN A 371 4.07 -12.82 8.27
N ILE A 372 4.07 -12.12 9.42
CA ILE A 372 5.12 -12.28 10.43
C ILE A 372 5.01 -13.66 11.11
N CYS A 373 3.79 -14.16 11.37
CA CYS A 373 3.57 -15.50 11.89
C CYS A 373 4.06 -16.58 10.90
N ALA A 374 3.79 -16.42 9.61
CA ALA A 374 4.26 -17.34 8.58
C ALA A 374 5.80 -17.35 8.49
N ALA A 375 6.46 -16.20 8.60
CA ALA A 375 7.91 -16.10 8.67
C ALA A 375 8.47 -16.80 9.93
N ALA A 376 7.80 -16.66 11.07
CA ALA A 376 8.16 -17.34 12.31
C ALA A 376 8.03 -18.86 12.19
N ASP A 377 6.99 -19.38 11.52
CA ASP A 377 6.84 -20.82 11.29
C ASP A 377 8.00 -21.39 10.45
N ILE A 378 8.47 -20.65 9.45
CA ILE A 378 9.62 -21.04 8.62
C ILE A 378 10.92 -21.03 9.43
N LEU A 379 11.12 -20.02 10.29
CA LEU A 379 12.37 -19.77 11.00
C LEU A 379 12.47 -20.50 12.34
N ARG A 380 11.39 -21.07 12.85
CA ARG A 380 11.41 -21.80 14.13
C ARG A 380 12.44 -22.91 14.13
N GLY A 381 13.37 -22.87 15.11
CA GLY A 381 14.45 -23.82 15.23
C GLY A 381 15.57 -23.72 14.18
N LYS A 382 15.54 -22.66 13.35
CA LYS A 382 16.57 -22.35 12.35
C LYS A 382 17.36 -21.10 12.74
N SER A 383 18.32 -20.72 11.91
CA SER A 383 19.17 -19.55 12.12
C SER A 383 19.28 -18.74 10.83
N CYS A 384 19.26 -17.42 10.96
CA CYS A 384 19.59 -16.49 9.85
C CYS A 384 21.10 -16.45 9.54
N GLY A 385 21.92 -17.24 10.21
CA GLY A 385 23.37 -17.23 10.06
C GLY A 385 24.08 -16.34 11.08
N ASN A 386 25.35 -16.03 10.79
CA ASN A 386 26.28 -15.38 11.73
C ASN A 386 26.74 -13.99 11.26
N GLY A 387 25.83 -13.22 10.68
CA GLY A 387 26.08 -11.82 10.33
C GLY A 387 26.37 -11.53 8.86
N VAL A 388 26.41 -12.57 8.00
CA VAL A 388 26.51 -12.37 6.53
C VAL A 388 25.17 -11.93 5.96
N PHE A 389 24.07 -12.46 6.48
CA PHE A 389 22.72 -12.07 6.14
C PHE A 389 22.03 -11.44 7.36
N THR A 390 21.30 -10.36 7.17
CA THR A 390 20.51 -9.71 8.23
C THR A 390 19.02 -9.77 7.90
N LEU A 391 18.19 -9.98 8.93
CA LEU A 391 16.73 -9.94 8.79
C LEU A 391 16.14 -8.98 9.80
N SER A 392 15.43 -7.94 9.32
CA SER A 392 14.67 -7.03 10.16
C SER A 392 13.17 -7.17 9.91
N ILE A 393 12.38 -7.09 10.99
CA ILE A 393 10.93 -7.28 10.97
C ILE A 393 10.26 -6.09 11.65
N TYR A 394 9.39 -5.39 10.92
CA TYR A 394 8.66 -4.21 11.34
C TYR A 394 7.15 -4.50 11.35
N PRO A 395 6.53 -4.81 12.48
CA PRO A 395 5.07 -4.96 12.57
C PRO A 395 4.34 -3.70 12.13
N GLY A 396 3.17 -3.86 11.51
CA GLY A 396 2.40 -2.75 10.98
C GLY A 396 1.70 -1.89 12.04
N SER A 397 1.44 -2.49 13.23
CA SER A 397 0.78 -1.79 14.34
C SER A 397 1.21 -2.33 15.70
N MET A 398 1.06 -1.50 16.73
CA MET A 398 1.36 -1.89 18.11
C MET A 398 0.45 -3.04 18.61
N PRO A 399 -0.85 -3.10 18.28
CA PRO A 399 -1.66 -4.27 18.58
C PRO A 399 -1.11 -5.57 17.98
N ALA A 400 -0.65 -5.55 16.72
CA ALA A 400 -0.01 -6.71 16.08
C ALA A 400 1.29 -7.10 16.79
N LEU A 401 2.16 -6.13 17.10
CA LEU A 401 3.41 -6.37 17.83
C LEU A 401 3.15 -6.99 19.21
N ALA A 402 2.19 -6.46 19.95
CA ALA A 402 1.84 -6.97 21.28
C ALA A 402 1.34 -8.44 21.22
N GLU A 403 0.54 -8.77 20.21
CA GLU A 403 0.06 -10.14 20.04
C GLU A 403 1.19 -11.10 19.60
N LEU A 404 2.15 -10.65 18.79
CA LEU A 404 3.35 -11.41 18.43
C LEU A 404 4.24 -11.74 19.64
N TYR A 405 4.33 -10.83 20.62
CA TYR A 405 5.00 -11.10 21.89
C TYR A 405 4.21 -12.09 22.73
N LYS A 406 2.90 -11.90 22.84
CA LYS A 406 2.01 -12.72 23.67
C LYS A 406 1.95 -14.17 23.20
N ASN A 407 1.90 -14.41 21.88
CA ASN A 407 1.83 -15.76 21.30
C ASN A 407 3.20 -16.42 21.07
N GLY A 408 4.31 -15.75 21.42
CA GLY A 408 5.67 -16.25 21.33
C GLY A 408 6.33 -16.15 19.95
N ARG A 409 5.65 -15.64 18.93
CA ARG A 409 6.20 -15.53 17.56
C ARG A 409 7.40 -14.58 17.48
N ALA A 410 7.34 -13.47 18.22
CA ALA A 410 8.49 -12.57 18.33
C ALA A 410 9.71 -13.29 18.92
N SER A 411 9.50 -14.18 19.91
CA SER A 411 10.59 -14.97 20.49
C SER A 411 11.17 -15.97 19.50
N ASP A 412 10.33 -16.66 18.72
CA ASP A 412 10.79 -17.59 17.67
C ASP A 412 11.71 -16.88 16.67
N LEU A 413 11.32 -15.67 16.22
CA LEU A 413 12.09 -14.86 15.27
C LEU A 413 13.41 -14.37 15.86
N VAL A 414 13.40 -13.83 17.09
CA VAL A 414 14.61 -13.37 17.78
C VAL A 414 15.57 -14.54 18.03
N ASN A 415 15.07 -15.71 18.41
CA ASN A 415 15.89 -16.93 18.59
C ASN A 415 16.55 -17.39 17.28
N ALA A 416 15.91 -17.13 16.13
CA ALA A 416 16.49 -17.40 14.81
C ALA A 416 17.54 -16.33 14.39
N GLY A 417 17.68 -15.23 15.12
CA GLY A 417 18.61 -14.14 14.81
C GLY A 417 17.98 -12.96 14.05
N ALA A 418 16.66 -12.95 13.88
CA ALA A 418 15.96 -11.79 13.30
C ALA A 418 15.89 -10.61 14.30
N ILE A 419 15.87 -9.39 13.78
CA ILE A 419 15.78 -8.16 14.57
C ILE A 419 14.34 -7.70 14.56
N MET A 420 13.67 -7.74 15.71
CA MET A 420 12.34 -7.14 15.86
C MET A 420 12.47 -5.64 16.03
N ARG A 421 11.80 -4.91 15.16
CA ARG A 421 11.73 -3.45 15.14
C ARG A 421 10.36 -2.97 15.59
N GLU A 422 10.23 -1.65 15.74
CA GLU A 422 8.97 -0.99 16.04
C GLU A 422 8.16 -0.67 14.78
N CYS A 423 6.91 -0.22 14.97
CA CYS A 423 6.01 0.16 13.85
C CYS A 423 6.54 1.42 13.15
N PHE A 424 7.02 1.27 11.93
CA PHE A 424 7.67 2.33 11.17
C PHE A 424 7.62 2.05 9.66
N CYS A 425 7.39 3.08 8.84
CA CYS A 425 7.33 2.96 7.39
C CYS A 425 8.70 3.08 6.69
N GLY A 426 9.78 3.28 7.44
CA GLY A 426 11.12 3.58 6.93
C GLY A 426 11.62 2.69 5.78
N PRO A 427 11.53 1.36 5.90
CA PRO A 427 11.99 0.45 4.84
C PRO A 427 11.33 0.66 3.47
N CYS A 428 10.13 1.24 3.42
CA CYS A 428 9.43 1.52 2.16
C CYS A 428 10.00 2.70 1.38
N PHE A 429 10.76 3.60 2.04
CA PHE A 429 11.27 4.82 1.40
C PHE A 429 12.77 5.08 1.62
N GLY A 430 13.51 4.08 2.09
CA GLY A 430 14.97 4.17 2.22
C GLY A 430 15.46 4.78 3.53
N ALA A 431 14.67 4.71 4.60
CA ALA A 431 15.09 5.02 5.95
C ALA A 431 15.03 3.77 6.84
N GLY A 432 15.82 3.72 7.90
CA GLY A 432 15.92 2.54 8.76
C GLY A 432 17.06 1.63 8.34
N ASP A 433 16.83 0.34 8.25
CA ASP A 433 17.84 -0.68 7.96
C ASP A 433 18.30 -0.64 6.48
N CYS A 434 19.08 0.38 6.13
CA CYS A 434 19.63 0.50 4.79
C CYS A 434 20.75 -0.52 4.55
N PRO A 435 20.82 -1.17 3.37
CA PRO A 435 21.91 -2.06 3.03
C PRO A 435 23.21 -1.29 2.79
N ALA A 436 24.35 -1.97 2.93
CA ALA A 436 25.64 -1.39 2.65
C ALA A 436 25.88 -1.20 1.15
N ASN A 437 26.96 -0.49 0.81
CA ASN A 437 27.33 -0.27 -0.59
C ASN A 437 27.60 -1.60 -1.31
N GLY A 438 26.95 -1.81 -2.44
CA GLY A 438 27.03 -3.03 -3.25
C GLY A 438 26.17 -4.19 -2.73
N GLU A 439 25.40 -4.01 -1.65
CA GLU A 439 24.51 -5.05 -1.14
C GLU A 439 23.19 -5.15 -1.89
N PHE A 440 22.59 -6.33 -1.79
CA PHE A 440 21.29 -6.68 -2.34
C PHE A 440 20.31 -7.03 -1.23
N SER A 441 19.25 -6.23 -1.11
CA SER A 441 18.17 -6.40 -0.12
C SER A 441 16.93 -6.96 -0.78
N VAL A 442 16.25 -7.90 -0.12
CA VAL A 442 14.90 -8.37 -0.50
C VAL A 442 13.90 -7.94 0.55
N ARG A 443 12.81 -7.31 0.11
CA ARG A 443 11.85 -6.70 1.02
C ARG A 443 10.42 -7.10 0.74
N HIS A 444 9.66 -7.39 1.77
CA HIS A 444 8.21 -7.35 1.70
C HIS A 444 7.75 -5.95 2.14
N THR A 445 7.90 -5.01 1.24
CA THR A 445 7.46 -3.62 1.32
C THR A 445 6.71 -3.28 0.03
N THR A 446 6.42 -2.01 -0.22
CA THR A 446 5.59 -1.64 -1.36
C THR A 446 6.39 -1.22 -2.59
N ARG A 447 7.61 -0.72 -2.45
CA ARG A 447 8.38 -0.11 -3.55
C ARG A 447 9.85 -0.48 -3.55
N ASN A 448 10.41 -0.58 -4.76
CA ASN A 448 11.82 -0.75 -5.03
C ASN A 448 12.32 0.22 -6.12
N PHE A 449 11.76 1.42 -6.17
CA PHE A 449 12.18 2.51 -7.06
C PHE A 449 13.61 2.95 -6.75
N PRO A 450 14.29 3.67 -7.68
CA PRO A 450 15.59 4.27 -7.41
C PRO A 450 15.60 5.06 -6.09
N ASN A 451 16.69 4.94 -5.33
CA ASN A 451 16.91 5.58 -4.03
C ASN A 451 15.96 5.16 -2.89
N ARG A 452 15.10 4.18 -3.08
CA ARG A 452 14.26 3.58 -2.03
C ARG A 452 15.03 2.63 -1.11
N GLU A 453 16.23 2.26 -1.47
CA GLU A 453 17.15 1.49 -0.65
C GLU A 453 17.94 2.32 0.36
N GLY A 454 17.91 3.67 0.24
CA GLY A 454 18.64 4.60 1.10
C GLY A 454 20.07 4.89 0.66
N SER A 455 20.48 4.45 -0.53
CA SER A 455 21.79 4.78 -1.09
C SER A 455 21.87 6.23 -1.57
N LYS A 456 23.09 6.75 -1.68
CA LYS A 456 23.39 8.10 -2.20
C LYS A 456 24.32 7.99 -3.42
N PRO A 457 23.80 7.77 -4.62
CA PRO A 457 24.62 7.59 -5.82
C PRO A 457 25.56 8.76 -6.12
N GLY A 458 25.16 10.00 -5.81
CA GLY A 458 26.01 11.19 -5.93
C GLY A 458 27.26 11.17 -5.05
N GLU A 459 27.26 10.37 -3.98
CA GLU A 459 28.40 10.11 -3.09
C GLU A 459 29.12 8.77 -3.42
N GLY A 460 28.76 8.15 -4.53
CA GLY A 460 29.36 6.88 -4.99
C GLY A 460 28.77 5.64 -4.32
N GLN A 461 27.69 5.77 -3.55
CA GLN A 461 27.01 4.66 -2.89
C GLN A 461 25.91 4.10 -3.79
N MET A 462 25.80 2.77 -3.82
CA MET A 462 24.74 2.08 -4.51
C MET A 462 24.43 0.76 -3.83
N SER A 463 23.16 0.51 -3.60
CA SER A 463 22.63 -0.79 -3.19
C SER A 463 21.40 -1.10 -4.05
N SER A 464 20.88 -2.30 -3.95
CA SER A 464 19.73 -2.71 -4.73
C SER A 464 18.65 -3.34 -3.87
N VAL A 465 17.40 -3.09 -4.23
CA VAL A 465 16.22 -3.67 -3.55
C VAL A 465 15.37 -4.43 -4.56
N ALA A 466 15.05 -5.68 -4.23
CA ALA A 466 13.97 -6.41 -4.86
C ALA A 466 12.81 -6.61 -3.87
N LEU A 467 11.60 -6.79 -4.40
CA LEU A 467 10.43 -7.11 -3.58
C LEU A 467 10.14 -8.62 -3.62
N MET A 468 9.80 -9.19 -2.47
CA MET A 468 9.55 -10.62 -2.33
C MET A 468 8.60 -10.87 -1.16
N ASP A 469 7.83 -11.95 -1.18
CA ASP A 469 6.94 -12.30 -0.07
C ASP A 469 7.72 -12.65 1.21
N ALA A 470 7.14 -12.33 2.37
CA ALA A 470 7.72 -12.57 3.69
C ALA A 470 8.11 -14.05 3.90
N ARG A 471 7.38 -14.99 3.30
CA ARG A 471 7.67 -16.42 3.38
C ARG A 471 8.96 -16.76 2.64
N SER A 472 9.14 -16.25 1.43
CA SER A 472 10.37 -16.45 0.65
C SER A 472 11.56 -15.68 1.23
N ILE A 473 11.34 -14.52 1.86
CA ILE A 473 12.37 -13.81 2.65
C ILE A 473 12.84 -14.68 3.82
N ALA A 474 11.90 -15.25 4.59
CA ALA A 474 12.23 -16.14 5.71
C ALA A 474 12.91 -17.43 5.25
N ALA A 475 12.52 -18.00 4.10
CA ALA A 475 13.19 -19.15 3.48
C ALA A 475 14.64 -18.83 3.09
N THR A 476 14.85 -17.66 2.49
CA THR A 476 16.19 -17.14 2.14
C THR A 476 17.04 -16.92 3.39
N ALA A 477 16.47 -16.33 4.45
CA ALA A 477 17.12 -16.15 5.74
C ALA A 477 17.53 -17.48 6.36
N ALA A 478 16.64 -18.50 6.36
CA ALA A 478 16.91 -19.83 6.86
C ALA A 478 18.05 -20.56 6.13
N ASN A 479 18.36 -20.13 4.89
CA ASN A 479 19.46 -20.61 4.06
C ASN A 479 20.66 -19.64 4.03
N GLY A 480 20.77 -18.75 5.03
CA GLY A 480 21.94 -17.88 5.20
C GLY A 480 22.12 -16.84 4.11
N GLY A 481 21.04 -16.41 3.43
CA GLY A 481 21.06 -15.45 2.34
C GLY A 481 21.03 -16.07 0.94
N LYS A 482 21.05 -17.38 0.79
CA LYS A 482 20.85 -18.05 -0.49
C LYS A 482 19.38 -17.88 -0.91
N LEU A 483 19.13 -17.21 -2.04
CA LEU A 483 17.77 -17.00 -2.54
C LEU A 483 17.00 -18.32 -2.62
N THR A 484 15.86 -18.37 -1.94
CA THR A 484 15.05 -19.59 -1.80
C THR A 484 13.57 -19.26 -1.89
N ALA A 485 12.85 -19.98 -2.73
CA ALA A 485 11.39 -19.91 -2.78
C ALA A 485 10.79 -20.63 -1.55
N ALA A 486 9.78 -20.01 -0.93
CA ALA A 486 9.12 -20.66 0.22
C ALA A 486 8.41 -21.96 -0.18
N THR A 487 8.03 -22.10 -1.43
CA THR A 487 7.45 -23.34 -1.99
C THR A 487 8.42 -24.52 -2.07
N ASP A 488 9.73 -24.28 -1.90
CA ASP A 488 10.74 -25.35 -1.86
C ASP A 488 10.89 -25.97 -0.46
N LEU A 489 10.21 -25.40 0.54
CA LEU A 489 10.26 -25.86 1.92
C LEU A 489 8.98 -26.61 2.28
N ASP A 490 9.13 -27.69 3.02
CA ASP A 490 8.00 -28.36 3.68
C ASP A 490 7.78 -27.72 5.05
N VAL A 491 6.81 -26.81 5.13
CA VAL A 491 6.49 -26.03 6.33
C VAL A 491 5.01 -26.15 6.66
N GLU A 492 4.71 -26.49 7.89
CA GLU A 492 3.38 -26.43 8.46
C GLU A 492 3.11 -24.99 8.97
N TYR A 493 2.19 -24.27 8.31
CA TYR A 493 1.77 -22.92 8.71
C TYR A 493 0.67 -23.02 9.76
N THR A 494 0.95 -22.52 10.96
CA THR A 494 0.06 -22.68 12.12
C THR A 494 -1.10 -21.68 12.18
N ASN A 495 -0.99 -20.55 11.48
CA ASN A 495 -2.02 -19.49 11.38
C ASN A 495 -2.69 -19.19 12.74
N PRO A 496 -1.95 -18.67 13.74
CA PRO A 496 -2.50 -18.42 15.07
C PRO A 496 -3.60 -17.38 15.03
N GLU A 497 -4.57 -17.52 15.94
CA GLU A 497 -5.66 -16.55 16.06
C GLU A 497 -5.13 -15.19 16.51
N TYR A 498 -5.61 -14.12 15.84
CA TYR A 498 -5.29 -12.73 16.19
C TYR A 498 -6.26 -12.18 17.23
N HIS A 499 -5.74 -11.62 18.32
CA HIS A 499 -6.51 -10.97 19.37
C HIS A 499 -6.16 -9.48 19.43
N TYR A 500 -7.05 -8.66 18.89
CA TYR A 500 -6.88 -7.21 18.88
C TYR A 500 -7.02 -6.58 20.26
N ASN A 501 -6.08 -5.71 20.64
CA ASN A 501 -6.11 -4.97 21.90
C ASN A 501 -6.27 -3.46 21.66
N ALA A 502 -7.51 -2.98 21.64
CA ALA A 502 -7.86 -1.57 21.45
C ALA A 502 -7.23 -0.64 22.51
N SER A 503 -7.01 -1.14 23.75
CA SER A 503 -6.52 -0.31 24.85
C SER A 503 -5.13 0.29 24.60
N LEU A 504 -4.37 -0.25 23.65
CA LEU A 504 -3.08 0.30 23.25
C LEU A 504 -3.24 1.65 22.54
N TYR A 505 -4.25 1.77 21.68
CA TYR A 505 -4.57 3.04 21.04
C TYR A 505 -5.28 3.99 22.01
N GLU A 506 -6.24 3.52 22.78
CA GLU A 506 -6.99 4.33 23.77
C GLU A 506 -6.08 5.08 24.74
N LYS A 507 -4.93 4.49 25.10
CA LYS A 507 -3.96 5.10 26.02
C LYS A 507 -3.02 6.13 25.37
N ARG A 508 -2.86 6.11 24.07
CA ARG A 508 -1.79 6.88 23.40
C ARG A 508 -2.28 7.81 22.30
N VAL A 509 -3.36 7.46 21.60
CA VAL A 509 -3.92 8.26 20.52
C VAL A 509 -4.79 9.37 21.10
N TYR A 510 -4.53 10.61 20.70
CA TYR A 510 -5.44 11.72 21.01
C TYR A 510 -6.57 11.74 19.97
N ASN A 511 -7.80 11.67 20.41
CA ASN A 511 -8.98 11.79 19.57
C ASN A 511 -9.79 13.04 19.95
N GLY A 512 -9.58 14.11 19.20
CA GLY A 512 -10.29 15.39 19.34
C GLY A 512 -11.45 15.57 18.36
N TRP A 513 -11.81 14.53 17.58
CA TRP A 513 -12.89 14.67 16.61
C TRP A 513 -14.23 15.05 17.30
N GLY A 514 -14.84 16.13 16.78
CA GLY A 514 -16.04 16.71 17.41
C GLY A 514 -15.79 17.56 18.65
N HIS A 515 -14.53 17.72 19.08
CA HIS A 515 -14.12 18.46 20.29
C HIS A 515 -12.99 19.45 19.98
N ALA A 516 -13.15 20.26 18.93
CA ALA A 516 -12.16 21.29 18.60
C ALA A 516 -12.02 22.32 19.70
N GLU A 517 -10.79 22.74 19.96
CA GLU A 517 -10.41 23.77 20.94
C GLU A 517 -9.90 25.03 20.19
N PRO A 518 -10.79 25.91 19.69
CA PRO A 518 -10.38 27.01 18.79
C PRO A 518 -9.29 27.94 19.37
N ASP A 519 -9.25 28.05 20.69
CA ASP A 519 -8.30 28.91 21.42
C ASP A 519 -6.96 28.18 21.71
N ALA A 520 -6.84 26.90 21.40
CA ALA A 520 -5.59 26.17 21.56
C ALA A 520 -4.50 26.80 20.67
N GLU A 521 -3.32 26.95 21.25
CA GLU A 521 -2.16 27.49 20.54
C GLU A 521 -1.55 26.46 19.60
N LEU A 522 -1.26 26.85 18.35
CA LEU A 522 -0.47 26.03 17.45
C LEU A 522 1.01 26.09 17.84
N ARG A 523 1.64 24.93 17.92
CA ARG A 523 3.05 24.83 18.26
C ARG A 523 3.89 24.75 17.00
N PHE A 524 4.57 25.84 16.68
CA PHE A 524 5.45 25.94 15.52
C PHE A 524 6.90 25.59 15.92
N GLY A 525 7.56 24.78 15.08
CA GLY A 525 9.01 24.68 15.07
C GLY A 525 9.63 25.75 14.16
N PRO A 526 10.95 25.97 14.21
CA PRO A 526 11.63 26.96 13.36
C PRO A 526 11.47 26.70 11.85
N ASN A 527 11.22 25.45 11.45
CA ASN A 527 10.97 25.03 10.08
C ASN A 527 9.53 25.25 9.62
N ILE A 528 8.58 25.45 10.54
CA ILE A 528 7.16 25.61 10.24
C ILE A 528 6.82 27.10 10.29
N LYS A 529 6.48 27.65 9.13
CA LYS A 529 6.15 29.07 8.98
C LYS A 529 4.76 29.23 8.37
N ASP A 530 4.14 30.34 8.73
CA ASP A 530 2.90 30.74 8.05
C ASP A 530 3.18 31.14 6.60
N TRP A 531 2.18 30.93 5.76
CA TRP A 531 2.21 31.45 4.40
C TRP A 531 2.33 32.97 4.44
N PRO A 532 3.17 33.58 3.57
CA PRO A 532 3.23 35.02 3.43
C PRO A 532 1.88 35.56 2.94
N GLU A 533 1.65 36.86 3.17
CA GLU A 533 0.54 37.54 2.51
C GLU A 533 0.68 37.42 0.99
N MET A 534 -0.35 36.95 0.35
CA MET A 534 -0.39 36.75 -1.10
C MET A 534 -1.36 37.72 -1.73
N PRO A 535 -1.00 38.41 -2.84
CA PRO A 535 -1.94 39.21 -3.56
C PRO A 535 -3.06 38.35 -4.15
N ALA A 536 -4.25 38.92 -4.27
CA ALA A 536 -5.35 38.27 -4.98
C ALA A 536 -4.94 37.98 -6.44
N LEU A 537 -5.32 36.79 -6.92
CA LEU A 537 -5.12 36.46 -8.33
C LEU A 537 -5.93 37.41 -9.20
N THR A 538 -5.35 37.86 -10.31
CA THR A 538 -6.05 38.57 -11.36
C THR A 538 -6.88 37.63 -12.23
N ASN A 539 -7.81 38.13 -13.02
CA ASN A 539 -8.62 37.32 -13.93
C ASN A 539 -7.76 36.58 -14.97
N ASP A 540 -6.65 37.20 -15.37
CA ASP A 540 -5.71 36.66 -16.34
C ASP A 540 -4.31 36.56 -15.73
N LEU A 541 -3.55 35.52 -16.09
CA LEU A 541 -2.17 35.32 -15.71
C LEU A 541 -1.29 35.23 -16.95
N LEU A 542 -0.26 36.05 -17.03
CA LEU A 542 0.79 35.91 -18.02
C LEU A 542 1.88 35.01 -17.44
N VAL A 543 2.06 33.83 -18.03
CA VAL A 543 3.07 32.87 -17.59
C VAL A 543 4.09 32.55 -18.70
N LYS A 544 5.35 32.39 -18.31
CA LYS A 544 6.40 31.90 -19.21
C LYS A 544 6.52 30.40 -19.02
N VAL A 545 6.37 29.62 -20.10
CA VAL A 545 6.64 28.19 -20.07
C VAL A 545 8.14 27.97 -19.93
N CYS A 546 8.57 27.41 -18.81
CA CYS A 546 9.98 27.14 -18.52
C CYS A 546 10.37 25.67 -18.76
N SER A 547 9.41 24.78 -18.72
CA SER A 547 9.58 23.36 -19.00
C SER A 547 8.30 22.82 -19.63
N TYR A 548 8.44 21.89 -20.56
CA TYR A 548 7.34 21.18 -21.19
C TYR A 548 7.59 19.68 -21.08
N ILE A 549 6.80 19.00 -20.27
CA ILE A 549 6.89 17.56 -20.02
C ILE A 549 5.90 16.85 -20.93
N THR A 550 6.41 15.98 -21.79
CA THR A 550 5.59 15.22 -22.75
C THR A 550 5.22 13.83 -22.24
N ASP A 551 5.83 13.39 -21.13
CA ASP A 551 5.49 12.13 -20.50
C ASP A 551 4.05 12.18 -19.99
N PRO A 552 3.19 11.20 -20.34
CA PRO A 552 1.79 11.16 -19.88
C PRO A 552 1.66 10.87 -18.38
N VAL A 553 2.72 10.44 -17.72
CA VAL A 553 2.75 10.19 -16.25
C VAL A 553 3.98 10.86 -15.66
N THR A 554 3.75 11.92 -14.90
CA THR A 554 4.79 12.53 -14.08
C THR A 554 4.45 12.24 -12.61
N THR A 555 5.34 11.55 -11.92
CA THR A 555 5.18 11.22 -10.51
C THR A 555 5.82 12.27 -9.61
N THR A 556 5.45 12.29 -8.34
CA THR A 556 6.10 13.14 -7.34
C THR A 556 7.59 12.82 -7.22
N ASP A 557 7.97 11.56 -7.35
CA ASP A 557 9.37 11.13 -7.30
C ASP A 557 10.21 11.65 -8.48
N GLU A 558 9.59 11.93 -9.62
CA GLU A 558 10.25 12.58 -10.77
C GLU A 558 10.44 14.08 -10.56
N LEU A 559 9.45 14.74 -9.93
CA LEU A 559 9.49 16.17 -9.66
C LEU A 559 10.35 16.50 -8.43
N ILE A 560 10.28 15.65 -7.41
CA ILE A 560 11.02 15.79 -6.15
C ILE A 560 11.59 14.40 -5.82
N PRO A 561 12.79 14.07 -6.32
CA PRO A 561 13.40 12.77 -6.04
C PRO A 561 13.54 12.53 -4.54
N SER A 562 13.20 11.34 -4.08
CA SER A 562 13.19 10.98 -2.64
C SER A 562 14.55 11.19 -1.96
N GLY A 563 15.66 11.05 -2.70
CA GLY A 563 17.01 11.30 -2.20
C GLY A 563 17.42 12.78 -2.08
N GLU A 564 16.64 13.68 -2.69
CA GLU A 564 16.90 15.14 -2.69
C GLU A 564 16.08 15.87 -1.62
N THR A 565 15.13 15.20 -1.00
CA THR A 565 14.38 15.74 0.15
C THR A 565 15.19 15.58 1.42
N SER A 566 16.39 16.16 1.46
CA SER A 566 17.10 16.31 2.73
C SER A 566 16.34 17.33 3.56
N SER A 567 15.83 16.87 4.66
CA SER A 567 15.28 17.69 5.73
C SER A 567 16.28 18.72 6.21
#